data_2fca62f1016d12a0e4d1bf26d306ae68
#
_entry.id   2fca62f1016d12a0e4d1bf26d306ae68
#
_cell.length_a   1.000
_cell.length_b   1.000
_cell.length_c   1.000
_cell.angle_alpha   90.00
_cell.angle_beta   90.00
_cell.angle_gamma   90.00
#
_symmetry.space_group_name_H-M   'P 1'
#
loop_
_entity.id
_entity.type
_entity.pdbx_description
1 polymer ?
#
loop_
_entity_poly.entity_id
_entity_poly.type
_entity_poly.pdbx_seq_one_letter_code
_entity_poly.pdbx_strand_id
1 'polypeptide(L)'
;MKRASFLFGCLFLAHTSASLAHHSFLAEYDGDKQVTITGVVTEVDWRNPHSHFYLDVTKPDGTIDKWKFEAFPPNMLLRNGWKRDTTLKPGMKVTIFGWRARDGSNLAHSRQITFEDGHVIVSGPPAGTGGGRTAVPTP
;
A
#
# COMPACT_ATOMS: atom_id res chain seq x y z
N MET A 1 -61.06 28.90 23.90
CA MET A 1 -60.54 27.93 22.88
C MET A 1 -59.04 28.08 22.84
N LYS A 2 -58.29 27.14 23.47
CA LYS A 2 -56.81 27.19 23.54
C LYS A 2 -56.27 26.26 22.45
N ARG A 3 -55.53 26.81 21.47
CA ARG A 3 -54.86 26.03 20.43
C ARG A 3 -53.47 25.60 20.94
N ALA A 4 -53.31 24.30 21.18
CA ALA A 4 -52.02 23.71 21.50
C ALA A 4 -51.26 23.46 20.21
N SER A 5 -50.14 24.19 20.02
CA SER A 5 -49.20 23.93 18.91
C SER A 5 -48.23 22.82 19.33
N PHE A 6 -48.34 21.67 18.70
CA PHE A 6 -47.38 20.57 18.83
C PHE A 6 -46.17 20.85 17.90
N LEU A 7 -45.07 21.25 18.50
CA LEU A 7 -43.77 21.30 17.80
C LEU A 7 -43.19 19.89 17.75
N PHE A 8 -43.26 19.29 16.56
CA PHE A 8 -42.62 18.01 16.26
C PHE A 8 -41.13 18.27 15.95
N GLY A 9 -40.30 18.12 16.96
CA GLY A 9 -38.85 18.24 16.79
C GLY A 9 -38.31 17.00 16.08
N CYS A 10 -37.97 17.10 14.80
CA CYS A 10 -37.21 16.09 14.08
C CYS A 10 -35.78 16.08 14.63
N LEU A 11 -35.49 15.14 15.49
CA LEU A 11 -34.15 14.82 15.93
C LEU A 11 -33.44 14.08 14.80
N PHE A 12 -32.71 14.81 13.94
CA PHE A 12 -31.81 14.22 12.95
C PHE A 12 -30.63 13.58 13.71
N LEU A 13 -30.73 12.28 13.95
CA LEU A 13 -29.55 11.47 14.32
C LEU A 13 -28.62 11.44 13.10
N ALA A 14 -27.64 12.32 13.09
CA ALA A 14 -26.49 12.22 12.17
C ALA A 14 -25.72 10.93 12.53
N HIS A 15 -26.05 9.84 11.85
CA HIS A 15 -25.21 8.65 11.84
C HIS A 15 -23.93 9.01 11.10
N THR A 16 -22.90 9.39 11.83
CA THR A 16 -21.54 9.39 11.34
C THR A 16 -21.14 7.93 11.12
N SER A 17 -21.37 7.43 9.92
CA SER A 17 -20.79 6.20 9.46
C SER A 17 -19.28 6.45 9.44
N ALA A 18 -18.58 6.06 10.51
CA ALA A 18 -17.14 5.95 10.48
C ALA A 18 -16.84 5.01 9.32
N SER A 19 -16.30 5.58 8.25
CA SER A 19 -15.88 4.83 7.08
C SER A 19 -14.87 3.79 7.55
N LEU A 20 -15.28 2.52 7.62
CA LEU A 20 -14.42 1.36 7.86
C LEU A 20 -13.52 1.07 6.63
N ALA A 21 -13.14 2.11 5.90
CA ALA A 21 -12.23 2.04 4.76
C ALA A 21 -10.75 1.90 5.18
N HIS A 22 -10.45 1.84 6.46
CA HIS A 22 -9.19 1.29 6.92
C HIS A 22 -9.34 -0.22 7.01
N HIS A 23 -9.27 -0.91 5.88
CA HIS A 23 -8.80 -2.29 5.91
C HIS A 23 -7.54 -2.25 6.75
N SER A 24 -7.64 -2.79 7.96
CA SER A 24 -6.51 -2.78 8.87
C SER A 24 -5.37 -3.47 8.13
N PHE A 25 -4.23 -2.80 7.97
CA PHE A 25 -3.00 -3.42 7.46
C PHE A 25 -2.82 -4.81 8.05
N LEU A 26 -3.08 -4.95 9.36
CA LEU A 26 -2.99 -6.21 10.09
C LEU A 26 -4.03 -7.27 9.67
N ALA A 27 -5.10 -6.90 9.00
CA ALA A 27 -6.08 -7.86 8.49
C ALA A 27 -5.56 -8.52 7.20
N GLU A 28 -4.83 -7.80 6.37
CA GLU A 28 -4.38 -8.26 5.06
C GLU A 28 -2.91 -8.67 5.05
N TYR A 29 -2.05 -7.94 5.77
CA TYR A 29 -0.60 -8.16 5.76
C TYR A 29 -0.09 -8.67 7.11
N ASP A 30 0.95 -9.50 7.06
CA ASP A 30 1.62 -10.04 8.25
C ASP A 30 2.84 -9.17 8.60
N GLY A 31 2.72 -8.42 9.69
CA GLY A 31 3.78 -7.53 10.15
C GLY A 31 5.09 -8.24 10.53
N ASP A 32 5.02 -9.55 10.78
CA ASP A 32 6.18 -10.37 11.12
C ASP A 32 6.80 -11.07 9.88
N LYS A 33 6.09 -11.04 8.74
CA LYS A 33 6.56 -11.61 7.47
C LYS A 33 7.08 -10.57 6.53
N GLN A 34 8.30 -10.14 6.75
CA GLN A 34 9.01 -9.26 5.83
C GLN A 34 9.43 -10.00 4.56
N VAL A 35 9.38 -9.27 3.45
CA VAL A 35 9.85 -9.75 2.16
C VAL A 35 10.74 -8.69 1.50
N THR A 36 11.78 -9.15 0.82
CA THR A 36 12.63 -8.34 -0.05
C THR A 36 12.65 -9.03 -1.41
N ILE A 37 11.98 -8.45 -2.38
CA ILE A 37 11.73 -9.06 -3.68
C ILE A 37 12.37 -8.22 -4.76
N THR A 38 13.25 -8.84 -5.56
CA THR A 38 13.87 -8.24 -6.73
C THR A 38 13.20 -8.75 -8.00
N GLY A 39 12.80 -7.85 -8.88
CA GLY A 39 12.13 -8.19 -10.13
C GLY A 39 12.09 -7.04 -11.12
N VAL A 40 11.50 -7.30 -12.27
CA VAL A 40 11.29 -6.32 -13.33
C VAL A 40 9.87 -5.80 -13.25
N VAL A 41 9.70 -4.50 -13.18
CA VAL A 41 8.39 -3.84 -13.16
C VAL A 41 7.67 -4.12 -14.48
N THR A 42 6.44 -4.61 -14.39
CA THR A 42 5.59 -4.85 -15.56
C THR A 42 4.46 -3.82 -15.68
N GLU A 43 3.96 -3.30 -14.54
CA GLU A 43 2.90 -2.32 -14.50
C GLU A 43 3.01 -1.44 -13.26
N VAL A 44 2.59 -0.17 -13.39
CA VAL A 44 2.44 0.79 -12.28
C VAL A 44 1.02 1.36 -12.35
N ASP A 45 0.19 0.98 -11.40
CA ASP A 45 -1.21 1.38 -11.33
C ASP A 45 -1.39 2.53 -10.32
N TRP A 46 -1.73 3.72 -10.84
CA TRP A 46 -1.92 4.94 -10.07
C TRP A 46 -3.40 5.19 -9.76
N ARG A 47 -4.08 4.26 -9.12
CA ARG A 47 -5.50 4.40 -8.75
C ARG A 47 -5.69 4.60 -7.24
N ASN A 48 -6.77 5.29 -6.88
CA ASN A 48 -7.28 5.31 -5.51
C ASN A 48 -8.04 4.00 -5.21
N PRO A 49 -8.07 3.54 -3.95
CA PRO A 49 -7.49 4.16 -2.76
C PRO A 49 -5.98 3.95 -2.61
N HIS A 50 -5.40 2.95 -3.28
CA HIS A 50 -3.97 2.64 -3.21
C HIS A 50 -3.39 2.44 -4.60
N SER A 51 -2.14 2.86 -4.78
CA SER A 51 -1.36 2.54 -5.97
C SER A 51 -0.83 1.10 -5.88
N HIS A 52 -0.62 0.46 -7.02
CA HIS A 52 -0.07 -0.89 -7.07
C HIS A 52 1.09 -0.97 -8.07
N PHE A 53 2.07 -1.79 -7.73
CA PHE A 53 3.20 -2.11 -8.59
C PHE A 53 3.20 -3.62 -8.87
N TYR A 54 3.42 -4.00 -10.11
CA TYR A 54 3.47 -5.39 -10.54
C TYR A 54 4.86 -5.71 -11.03
N LEU A 55 5.42 -6.83 -10.55
CA LEU A 55 6.75 -7.29 -10.87
C LEU A 55 6.74 -8.72 -11.40
N ASP A 56 7.54 -8.97 -12.42
CA ASP A 56 7.96 -10.31 -12.82
C ASP A 56 9.27 -10.67 -12.11
N VAL A 57 9.24 -11.75 -11.37
CA VAL A 57 10.37 -12.26 -10.57
C VAL A 57 10.83 -13.59 -11.17
N THR A 58 12.00 -13.59 -11.79
CA THR A 58 12.58 -14.81 -12.34
C THR A 58 13.17 -15.67 -11.23
N LYS A 59 12.70 -16.90 -11.12
CA LYS A 59 13.23 -17.90 -10.17
C LYS A 59 14.47 -18.58 -10.72
N PRO A 60 15.24 -19.27 -9.85
CA PRO A 60 16.44 -20.00 -10.28
C PRO A 60 16.19 -21.07 -11.37
N ASP A 61 15.00 -21.63 -11.41
CA ASP A 61 14.56 -22.60 -12.43
C ASP A 61 14.14 -21.96 -13.76
N GLY A 62 14.20 -20.62 -13.88
CA GLY A 62 13.79 -19.85 -15.04
C GLY A 62 12.30 -19.56 -15.13
N THR A 63 11.48 -20.08 -14.22
CA THR A 63 10.05 -19.73 -14.17
C THR A 63 9.85 -18.32 -13.59
N ILE A 64 8.70 -17.71 -13.86
CA ILE A 64 8.38 -16.36 -13.45
C ILE A 64 7.25 -16.38 -12.42
N ASP A 65 7.51 -15.81 -11.26
CA ASP A 65 6.49 -15.45 -10.29
C ASP A 65 6.02 -14.02 -10.51
N LYS A 66 4.70 -13.83 -10.58
CA LYS A 66 4.10 -12.51 -10.65
C LYS A 66 3.81 -12.01 -9.26
N TRP A 67 4.40 -10.86 -8.91
CA TRP A 67 4.21 -10.21 -7.63
C TRP A 67 3.38 -8.94 -7.79
N LYS A 68 2.52 -8.69 -6.80
CA LYS A 68 1.78 -7.43 -6.65
C LYS A 68 2.19 -6.76 -5.36
N PHE A 69 2.44 -5.46 -5.40
CA PHE A 69 2.74 -4.64 -4.24
C PHE A 69 1.71 -3.52 -4.12
N GLU A 70 1.05 -3.44 -2.97
CA GLU A 70 0.25 -2.29 -2.60
C GLU A 70 1.15 -1.19 -2.04
N ALA A 71 0.89 0.05 -2.42
CA ALA A 71 1.67 1.21 -2.02
C ALA A 71 0.75 2.32 -1.47
N PHE A 72 1.32 3.45 -1.11
CA PHE A 72 0.55 4.64 -0.76
C PHE A 72 -0.46 5.03 -1.85
N PRO A 73 -1.54 5.74 -1.46
CA PRO A 73 -2.38 6.45 -2.43
C PRO A 73 -1.57 7.37 -3.34
N PRO A 74 -2.01 7.61 -4.59
CA PRO A 74 -1.30 8.46 -5.54
C PRO A 74 -0.87 9.81 -5.00
N ASN A 75 -1.73 10.50 -4.25
CA ASN A 75 -1.43 11.80 -3.66
C ASN A 75 -0.32 11.74 -2.60
N MET A 76 -0.20 10.64 -1.86
CA MET A 76 0.88 10.46 -0.89
C MET A 76 2.20 10.12 -1.58
N LEU A 77 2.20 9.31 -2.63
CA LEU A 77 3.40 9.07 -3.43
C LEU A 77 3.95 10.38 -3.98
N LEU A 78 3.10 11.22 -4.56
CA LEU A 78 3.50 12.55 -5.08
C LEU A 78 4.12 13.45 -3.99
N ARG A 79 3.55 13.47 -2.77
CA ARG A 79 4.09 14.21 -1.62
C ARG A 79 5.45 13.66 -1.16
N ASN A 80 5.72 12.38 -1.38
CA ASN A 80 7.00 11.74 -1.09
C ASN A 80 8.01 11.83 -2.25
N GLY A 81 7.79 12.76 -3.18
CA GLY A 81 8.72 13.04 -4.27
C GLY A 81 8.58 12.17 -5.52
N TRP A 82 7.57 11.32 -5.56
CA TRP A 82 7.30 10.53 -6.76
C TRP A 82 6.81 11.41 -7.90
N LYS A 83 7.24 11.06 -9.10
CA LYS A 83 6.73 11.62 -10.35
C LYS A 83 6.07 10.51 -11.14
N ARG A 84 4.77 10.69 -11.48
CA ARG A 84 3.91 9.64 -12.02
C ARG A 84 4.58 8.78 -13.08
N ASP A 85 5.08 9.33 -14.14
CA ASP A 85 5.51 8.57 -15.31
C ASP A 85 7.04 8.43 -15.41
N THR A 86 7.77 8.79 -14.35
CA THR A 86 9.25 8.81 -14.40
C THR A 86 9.92 8.11 -13.24
N THR A 87 9.33 8.11 -12.03
CA THR A 87 9.99 7.52 -10.86
C THR A 87 10.06 6.00 -10.95
N LEU A 88 8.96 5.36 -11.29
CA LEU A 88 8.91 3.91 -11.50
C LEU A 88 8.18 3.63 -12.81
N LYS A 89 8.78 2.79 -13.68
CA LYS A 89 8.24 2.48 -15.01
C LYS A 89 8.38 1.00 -15.33
N PRO A 90 7.49 0.46 -16.18
CA PRO A 90 7.69 -0.86 -16.76
C PRO A 90 9.09 -1.01 -17.38
N GLY A 91 9.70 -2.17 -17.20
CA GLY A 91 11.05 -2.49 -17.64
C GLY A 91 12.17 -2.17 -16.64
N MET A 92 11.91 -1.37 -15.60
CA MET A 92 12.89 -1.13 -14.55
C MET A 92 13.05 -2.37 -13.67
N LYS A 93 14.30 -2.73 -13.36
CA LYS A 93 14.61 -3.72 -12.34
C LYS A 93 14.77 -3.02 -11.00
N VAL A 94 14.06 -3.50 -10.00
CA VAL A 94 14.03 -2.91 -8.66
C VAL A 94 13.98 -3.99 -7.59
N THR A 95 14.33 -3.61 -6.37
CA THR A 95 14.13 -4.40 -5.17
C THR A 95 13.11 -3.71 -4.29
N ILE A 96 12.00 -4.39 -3.96
CA ILE A 96 10.95 -3.88 -3.09
C ILE A 96 11.01 -4.59 -1.75
N PHE A 97 11.12 -3.82 -0.67
CA PHE A 97 10.98 -4.27 0.70
C PHE A 97 9.57 -3.97 1.21
N GLY A 98 8.99 -4.93 1.95
CA GLY A 98 7.66 -4.80 2.51
C GLY A 98 7.20 -5.98 3.34
N TRP A 99 5.89 -6.13 3.52
CA TRP A 99 5.25 -7.18 4.32
C TRP A 99 4.33 -8.03 3.48
N ARG A 100 4.49 -9.34 3.56
CA ARG A 100 3.72 -10.30 2.77
C ARG A 100 2.26 -10.38 3.24
N ALA A 101 1.36 -10.66 2.32
CA ALA A 101 -0.03 -10.98 2.62
C ALA A 101 -0.13 -12.25 3.51
N ARG A 102 -1.11 -12.24 4.41
CA ARG A 102 -1.33 -13.32 5.39
C ARG A 102 -1.72 -14.64 4.74
N ASP A 103 -2.40 -14.58 3.59
CA ASP A 103 -2.82 -15.75 2.82
C ASP A 103 -1.66 -16.47 2.12
N GLY A 104 -0.44 -15.91 2.19
CA GLY A 104 0.75 -16.46 1.59
C GLY A 104 0.87 -16.26 0.08
N SER A 105 -0.03 -15.51 -0.53
CA SER A 105 0.04 -15.14 -1.94
C SER A 105 1.27 -14.27 -2.25
N ASN A 106 1.55 -14.05 -3.55
CA ASN A 106 2.59 -13.14 -4.01
C ASN A 106 2.07 -11.68 -4.01
N LEU A 107 1.45 -11.29 -2.90
CA LEU A 107 1.02 -9.94 -2.58
C LEU A 107 1.81 -9.45 -1.37
N ALA A 108 2.26 -8.20 -1.41
CA ALA A 108 2.89 -7.55 -0.27
C ALA A 108 2.52 -6.07 -0.20
N HIS A 109 2.56 -5.50 1.00
CA HIS A 109 2.51 -4.05 1.20
C HIS A 109 3.92 -3.50 1.05
N SER A 110 4.13 -2.61 0.09
CA SER A 110 5.42 -1.98 -0.18
C SER A 110 5.77 -0.97 0.91
N ARG A 111 7.03 -0.97 1.36
CA ARG A 111 7.58 0.05 2.26
C ARG A 111 8.51 0.99 1.53
N GLN A 112 9.44 0.42 0.79
CA GLN A 112 10.44 1.16 0.03
C GLN A 112 10.87 0.38 -1.21
N ILE A 113 11.35 1.11 -2.19
CA ILE A 113 11.91 0.58 -3.42
C ILE A 113 13.37 1.02 -3.53
N THR A 114 14.24 0.08 -3.80
CA THR A 114 15.66 0.31 -4.13
C THR A 114 15.85 0.09 -5.61
N PHE A 115 16.41 1.08 -6.30
CA PHE A 115 16.75 1.03 -7.72
C PHE A 115 18.15 0.41 -7.92
N GLU A 116 18.49 0.05 -9.16
CA GLU A 116 19.79 -0.58 -9.49
C GLU A 116 21.00 0.31 -9.17
N ASP A 117 20.83 1.63 -9.19
CA ASP A 117 21.85 2.61 -8.81
C ASP A 117 22.01 2.80 -7.29
N GLY A 118 21.23 2.04 -6.50
CA GLY A 118 21.21 2.13 -5.05
C GLY A 118 20.30 3.23 -4.48
N HIS A 119 19.67 4.05 -5.34
CA HIS A 119 18.70 5.05 -4.87
C HIS A 119 17.50 4.38 -4.21
N VAL A 120 17.00 4.95 -3.10
CA VAL A 120 15.87 4.41 -2.33
C VAL A 120 14.76 5.45 -2.26
N ILE A 121 13.53 5.00 -2.51
CA ILE A 121 12.35 5.84 -2.37
C ILE A 121 11.28 5.16 -1.51
N VAL A 122 10.60 5.96 -0.69
CA VAL A 122 9.51 5.47 0.18
C VAL A 122 8.23 5.28 -0.62
N SER A 123 7.57 4.14 -0.46
CA SER A 123 6.32 3.77 -1.15
C SER A 123 5.18 3.39 -0.22
N GLY A 124 5.45 3.25 1.08
CA GLY A 124 4.46 2.86 2.08
C GLY A 124 4.80 3.34 3.49
N PRO A 125 3.96 3.07 4.50
CA PRO A 125 4.12 3.54 5.87
C PRO A 125 5.40 3.01 6.51
N PRO A 126 5.95 3.69 7.52
CA PRO A 126 7.06 3.20 8.30
C PRO A 126 6.71 1.91 9.05
N ALA A 127 7.74 1.12 9.38
CA ALA A 127 7.58 -0.01 10.28
C ALA A 127 6.93 0.44 11.59
N GLY A 128 5.91 -0.29 12.04
CA GLY A 128 5.21 -0.01 13.32
C GLY A 128 3.91 0.79 13.20
N THR A 129 3.63 1.51 12.11
CA THR A 129 2.31 2.14 11.89
C THR A 129 1.28 1.18 11.32
N GLY A 130 1.73 0.01 10.90
CA GLY A 130 0.92 -1.11 10.43
C GLY A 130 1.10 -2.41 11.20
N GLY A 131 1.78 -2.40 12.34
CA GLY A 131 1.81 -3.53 13.28
C GLY A 131 3.05 -4.43 13.30
N GLY A 132 4.15 -4.09 12.67
CA GLY A 132 5.41 -4.85 12.79
C GLY A 132 6.53 -4.00 13.39
N ARG A 133 7.10 -4.44 14.51
CA ARG A 133 8.35 -3.88 15.03
C ARG A 133 9.52 -4.54 14.31
N THR A 134 10.07 -3.89 13.31
CA THR A 134 11.38 -4.35 12.83
C THR A 134 12.12 -3.25 12.09
N ALA A 135 13.41 -3.19 12.33
CA ALA A 135 14.33 -2.27 11.69
C ALA A 135 14.35 -2.51 10.18
N VAL A 136 14.31 -1.41 9.42
CA VAL A 136 14.65 -1.44 7.99
C VAL A 136 16.08 -1.97 7.90
N PRO A 137 16.37 -3.01 7.11
CA PRO A 137 17.76 -3.38 6.83
C PRO A 137 18.47 -2.16 6.23
N THR A 138 19.52 -1.70 6.87
CA THR A 138 20.42 -0.71 6.28
C THR A 138 21.20 -1.41 5.16
N PRO A 139 21.42 -0.75 4.02
CA PRO A 139 22.15 -1.31 2.91
C PRO A 139 23.60 -1.66 3.29
#